data_6a2c1aa6b5c36674cbca9e3df25ac86a
#
_entry.id   6a2c1aa6b5c36674cbca9e3df25ac86a
#
_cell.length_a   1.000
_cell.length_b   1.000
_cell.length_c   1.000
_cell.angle_alpha   90.00
_cell.angle_beta   90.00
_cell.angle_gamma   90.00
#
_symmetry.space_group_name_H-M   'P 1'
#
loop_
_entity.id
_entity.type
_entity.pdbx_description
1 polymer ?
#
loop_
_entity_poly.entity_id
_entity_poly.type
_entity_poly.pdbx_seq_one_letter_code
_entity_poly.pdbx_strand_id
1 'polypeptide(L)'
;RAAMVPVIEPSDSEEARMFIKRAFELSEQYDTPIMFRTTTRLAHSQGVVHLEERQQIPDKPYEKNIAKNVMMPGNAIKRHLVVEERLKKMAADAATLDINKVEYNDTKIGVITSGIPYQYVKEVLPNASVLKLGLVHPLPKTLIEEFASKVDTLYIVEELEPVIEEQVKSWGIKCIGKEIFTVQGEYSANMLRRAILKEDLDLEEAAQVPARPPILCPGCPHRSVYSVLKKLKIHASGDIGCYTLGAVAPLSVVDTTVCMGAS
;
A
#
# COMPACT_ATOMS: atom_id res chain seq x y z
N ARG A 1 7.88 -2.51 -6.87
CA ARG A 1 8.89 -2.20 -7.93
C ARG A 1 9.89 -3.35 -8.08
N ALA A 2 10.66 -3.68 -7.04
CA ALA A 2 11.72 -4.68 -7.15
C ALA A 2 11.23 -6.07 -7.61
N ALA A 3 10.05 -6.49 -7.17
CA ALA A 3 9.45 -7.76 -7.58
C ALA A 3 8.83 -7.73 -8.99
N MET A 4 8.76 -6.58 -9.66
CA MET A 4 8.16 -6.38 -10.98
C MET A 4 6.71 -6.91 -11.06
N VAL A 5 5.97 -6.79 -9.99
CA VAL A 5 4.54 -7.14 -9.89
C VAL A 5 3.70 -5.88 -9.82
N PRO A 6 2.53 -5.85 -10.47
CA PRO A 6 1.60 -4.75 -10.34
C PRO A 6 1.09 -4.60 -8.92
N VAL A 7 0.82 -3.35 -8.52
CA VAL A 7 0.33 -3.01 -7.17
C VAL A 7 -0.93 -2.17 -7.28
N ILE A 8 -1.98 -2.58 -6.58
CA ILE A 8 -3.26 -1.90 -6.50
C ILE A 8 -3.49 -1.43 -5.07
N GLU A 9 -3.92 -0.18 -4.89
CA GLU A 9 -4.21 0.43 -3.60
C GLU A 9 -5.62 1.04 -3.57
N PRO A 10 -6.55 0.49 -2.79
CA PRO A 10 -7.85 1.10 -2.56
C PRO A 10 -7.76 2.22 -1.51
N SER A 11 -8.69 3.19 -1.59
CA SER A 11 -8.78 4.32 -0.67
C SER A 11 -9.86 4.19 0.40
N ASP A 12 -10.78 3.25 0.24
CA ASP A 12 -11.86 2.96 1.19
C ASP A 12 -12.37 1.52 1.05
N SER A 13 -13.35 1.16 1.87
CA SER A 13 -13.92 -0.18 1.92
C SER A 13 -14.63 -0.60 0.62
N GLU A 14 -15.30 0.35 -0.07
CA GLU A 14 -15.96 0.06 -1.33
C GLU A 14 -14.95 -0.20 -2.45
N GLU A 15 -13.92 0.62 -2.54
CA GLU A 15 -12.83 0.36 -3.49
C GLU A 15 -12.09 -0.93 -3.16
N ALA A 16 -11.90 -1.26 -1.87
CA ALA A 16 -11.29 -2.53 -1.49
C ALA A 16 -12.10 -3.72 -2.04
N ARG A 17 -13.43 -3.67 -1.95
CA ARG A 17 -14.34 -4.67 -2.50
C ARG A 17 -14.29 -4.72 -4.04
N MET A 18 -14.32 -3.57 -4.69
CA MET A 18 -14.31 -3.49 -6.16
C MET A 18 -12.94 -3.87 -6.74
N PHE A 19 -11.88 -3.32 -6.17
CA PHE A 19 -10.53 -3.50 -6.69
C PHE A 19 -9.99 -4.90 -6.50
N ILE A 20 -10.43 -5.65 -5.46
CA ILE A 20 -10.01 -7.05 -5.33
C ILE A 20 -10.57 -7.92 -6.48
N LYS A 21 -11.81 -7.67 -6.93
CA LYS A 21 -12.37 -8.34 -8.11
C LYS A 21 -11.56 -7.96 -9.35
N ARG A 22 -11.29 -6.67 -9.51
CA ARG A 22 -10.52 -6.15 -10.64
C ARG A 22 -9.09 -6.69 -10.66
N ALA A 23 -8.48 -6.90 -9.47
CA ALA A 23 -7.15 -7.49 -9.34
C ALA A 23 -7.12 -8.92 -9.89
N PHE A 24 -8.14 -9.74 -9.62
CA PHE A 24 -8.24 -11.09 -10.20
C PHE A 24 -8.38 -11.04 -11.73
N GLU A 25 -9.22 -10.16 -12.27
CA GLU A 25 -9.39 -10.00 -13.71
C GLU A 25 -8.07 -9.58 -14.39
N LEU A 26 -7.39 -8.58 -13.83
CA LEU A 26 -6.10 -8.11 -14.34
C LEU A 26 -5.02 -9.19 -14.19
N SER A 27 -5.01 -9.95 -13.10
CA SER A 27 -4.11 -11.07 -12.91
C SER A 27 -4.24 -12.11 -14.01
N GLU A 28 -5.47 -12.47 -14.37
CA GLU A 28 -5.77 -13.39 -15.46
C GLU A 28 -5.42 -12.79 -16.84
N GLN A 29 -5.76 -11.52 -17.05
CA GLN A 29 -5.50 -10.82 -18.31
C GLN A 29 -4.02 -10.68 -18.63
N TYR A 30 -3.21 -10.40 -17.63
CA TYR A 30 -1.77 -10.16 -17.78
C TYR A 30 -0.90 -11.36 -17.36
N ASP A 31 -1.50 -12.46 -16.95
CA ASP A 31 -0.79 -13.66 -16.50
C ASP A 31 0.30 -13.35 -15.45
N THR A 32 -0.08 -12.63 -14.39
CA THR A 32 0.83 -12.17 -13.33
C THR A 32 0.10 -12.04 -12.00
N PRO A 33 0.76 -12.34 -10.87
CA PRO A 33 0.17 -11.99 -9.58
C PRO A 33 0.02 -10.47 -9.45
N ILE A 34 -1.01 -10.04 -8.76
CA ILE A 34 -1.24 -8.63 -8.40
C ILE A 34 -1.03 -8.49 -6.89
N MET A 35 -0.23 -7.53 -6.48
CA MET A 35 -0.13 -7.16 -5.07
C MET A 35 -1.27 -6.20 -4.75
N PHE A 36 -2.16 -6.63 -3.88
CA PHE A 36 -3.23 -5.80 -3.35
C PHE A 36 -2.79 -5.25 -2.01
N ARG A 37 -2.46 -3.96 -1.96
CA ARG A 37 -1.90 -3.32 -0.77
C ARG A 37 -2.96 -2.54 -0.02
N THR A 38 -3.10 -2.83 1.26
CA THR A 38 -3.93 -2.05 2.20
C THR A 38 -3.06 -1.48 3.31
N THR A 39 -3.50 -0.36 3.89
CA THR A 39 -2.87 0.22 5.07
C THR A 39 -3.60 -0.19 6.33
N THR A 40 -2.99 -0.02 7.49
CA THR A 40 -3.62 -0.27 8.80
C THR A 40 -4.90 0.55 8.95
N ARG A 41 -4.87 1.82 8.55
CA ARG A 41 -6.03 2.71 8.60
C ARG A 41 -7.21 2.17 7.79
N LEU A 42 -6.95 1.74 6.57
CA LEU A 42 -7.99 1.16 5.72
C LEU A 42 -8.51 -0.17 6.29
N ALA A 43 -7.62 -1.04 6.76
CA ALA A 43 -8.00 -2.34 7.31
C ALA A 43 -8.86 -2.24 8.59
N HIS A 44 -8.71 -1.15 9.35
CA HIS A 44 -9.49 -0.88 10.57
C HIS A 44 -10.66 0.08 10.34
N SER A 45 -10.79 0.65 9.14
CA SER A 45 -11.92 1.52 8.81
C SER A 45 -13.21 0.73 8.60
N GLN A 46 -14.32 1.43 8.73
CA GLN A 46 -15.65 0.93 8.38
C GLN A 46 -16.26 1.87 7.36
N GLY A 47 -16.93 1.32 6.37
CA GLY A 47 -17.59 2.09 5.33
C GLY A 47 -18.79 1.36 4.77
N VAL A 48 -19.61 2.07 4.01
CA VAL A 48 -20.73 1.48 3.28
C VAL A 48 -20.18 0.81 2.04
N VAL A 49 -20.61 -0.44 1.81
CA VAL A 49 -20.28 -1.20 0.62
C VAL A 49 -21.55 -1.65 -0.09
N HIS A 50 -21.53 -1.65 -1.43
CA HIS A 50 -22.64 -2.13 -2.24
C HIS A 50 -22.46 -3.62 -2.51
N LEU A 51 -23.38 -4.43 -2.00
CA LEU A 51 -23.35 -5.87 -2.27
C LEU A 51 -23.82 -6.14 -3.70
N GLU A 52 -23.15 -7.08 -4.34
CA GLU A 52 -23.47 -7.57 -5.68
C GLU A 52 -23.66 -9.07 -5.65
N GLU A 53 -24.38 -9.58 -6.64
CA GLU A 53 -24.55 -11.01 -6.83
C GLU A 53 -23.20 -11.70 -7.12
N ARG A 54 -23.07 -12.93 -6.61
CA ARG A 54 -21.87 -13.73 -6.84
C ARG A 54 -21.72 -14.05 -8.32
N GLN A 55 -20.63 -13.66 -8.92
CA GLN A 55 -20.27 -14.09 -10.26
C GLN A 55 -19.73 -15.53 -10.23
N GLN A 56 -20.30 -16.39 -11.07
CA GLN A 56 -19.78 -17.74 -11.29
C GLN A 56 -18.75 -17.67 -12.41
N ILE A 57 -17.53 -18.04 -12.09
CA ILE A 57 -16.44 -18.14 -13.06
C ILE A 57 -16.24 -19.62 -13.37
N PRO A 58 -16.23 -20.05 -14.63
CA PRO A 58 -16.00 -21.45 -14.98
C PRO A 58 -14.59 -21.89 -14.56
N ASP A 59 -14.49 -23.13 -14.11
CA ASP A 59 -13.21 -23.73 -13.76
C ASP A 59 -12.33 -23.83 -15.01
N LYS A 60 -11.09 -23.41 -14.90
CA LYS A 60 -10.08 -23.58 -15.94
C LYS A 60 -9.40 -24.92 -15.75
N PRO A 61 -9.30 -25.77 -16.80
CA PRO A 61 -8.55 -27.02 -16.72
C PRO A 61 -7.07 -26.71 -16.43
N TYR A 62 -6.46 -27.53 -15.59
CA TYR A 62 -5.02 -27.45 -15.35
C TYR A 62 -4.24 -27.95 -16.56
N GLU A 63 -3.39 -27.09 -17.09
CA GLU A 63 -2.42 -27.43 -18.15
C GLU A 63 -1.00 -27.38 -17.61
N LYS A 64 -0.30 -28.51 -17.70
CA LYS A 64 1.09 -28.57 -17.27
C LYS A 64 1.99 -27.79 -18.23
N ASN A 65 2.66 -26.75 -17.72
CA ASN A 65 3.58 -25.93 -18.51
C ASN A 65 4.90 -25.73 -17.77
N ILE A 66 5.86 -26.61 -18.01
CA ILE A 66 7.18 -26.60 -17.36
C ILE A 66 7.97 -25.36 -17.75
N ALA A 67 7.92 -24.96 -19.02
CA ALA A 67 8.66 -23.78 -19.51
C ALA A 67 8.20 -22.48 -18.86
N LYS A 68 6.91 -22.42 -18.49
CA LYS A 68 6.33 -21.26 -17.79
C LYS A 68 6.51 -21.31 -16.28
N ASN A 69 6.31 -22.47 -15.66
CA ASN A 69 6.12 -22.59 -14.21
C ASN A 69 7.34 -23.11 -13.46
N VAL A 70 8.36 -23.62 -14.16
CA VAL A 70 9.60 -24.11 -13.55
C VAL A 70 10.78 -23.24 -13.98
N MET A 71 11.29 -22.44 -13.02
CA MET A 71 12.31 -21.41 -13.29
C MET A 71 13.74 -21.99 -13.30
N MET A 72 13.97 -22.98 -14.17
CA MET A 72 15.36 -23.33 -14.55
C MET A 72 16.01 -22.14 -15.29
N PRO A 73 17.35 -21.98 -15.23
CA PRO A 73 18.05 -20.82 -15.82
C PRO A 73 17.61 -20.49 -17.25
N GLY A 74 17.53 -21.52 -18.11
CA GLY A 74 17.12 -21.35 -19.52
C GLY A 74 15.66 -20.90 -19.69
N ASN A 75 14.76 -21.29 -18.80
CA ASN A 75 13.38 -20.82 -18.77
C ASN A 75 13.30 -19.40 -18.19
N ALA A 76 14.04 -19.12 -17.11
CA ALA A 76 14.04 -17.84 -16.44
C ALA A 76 14.45 -16.69 -17.38
N ILE A 77 15.48 -16.89 -18.20
CA ILE A 77 15.93 -15.92 -19.22
C ILE A 77 14.77 -15.54 -20.15
N LYS A 78 14.06 -16.52 -20.68
CA LYS A 78 12.92 -16.30 -21.58
C LYS A 78 11.74 -15.65 -20.87
N ARG A 79 11.45 -16.07 -19.64
CA ARG A 79 10.35 -15.52 -18.84
C ARG A 79 10.62 -14.08 -18.42
N HIS A 80 11.89 -13.70 -18.21
CA HIS A 80 12.22 -12.31 -17.88
C HIS A 80 11.84 -11.35 -19.01
N LEU A 81 12.07 -11.72 -20.28
CA LEU A 81 11.59 -10.92 -21.42
C LEU A 81 10.07 -10.71 -21.38
N VAL A 82 9.32 -11.78 -21.07
CA VAL A 82 7.86 -11.70 -20.94
C VAL A 82 7.44 -10.76 -19.79
N VAL A 83 8.17 -10.76 -18.68
CA VAL A 83 7.89 -9.85 -17.54
C VAL A 83 8.09 -8.40 -17.95
N GLU A 84 9.17 -8.07 -18.64
CA GLU A 84 9.46 -6.71 -19.13
C GLU A 84 8.41 -6.21 -20.11
N GLU A 85 8.07 -7.01 -21.10
CA GLU A 85 7.04 -6.69 -22.10
C GLU A 85 5.66 -6.47 -21.45
N ARG A 86 5.31 -7.34 -20.53
CA ARG A 86 4.04 -7.26 -19.78
C ARG A 86 3.90 -5.98 -18.97
N LEU A 87 4.96 -5.56 -18.28
CA LEU A 87 4.96 -4.32 -17.51
C LEU A 87 4.82 -3.10 -18.40
N LYS A 88 5.49 -3.07 -19.56
CA LYS A 88 5.34 -2.01 -20.55
C LYS A 88 3.90 -1.93 -21.07
N LYS A 89 3.32 -3.08 -21.43
CA LYS A 89 1.93 -3.14 -21.87
C LYS A 89 0.97 -2.65 -20.78
N MET A 90 1.14 -3.14 -19.55
CA MET A 90 0.29 -2.74 -18.44
C MET A 90 0.42 -1.24 -18.11
N ALA A 91 1.62 -0.66 -18.21
CA ALA A 91 1.82 0.78 -18.04
C ALA A 91 1.09 1.62 -19.11
N ALA A 92 1.05 1.14 -20.35
CA ALA A 92 0.29 1.79 -21.42
C ALA A 92 -1.22 1.67 -21.20
N ASP A 93 -1.70 0.47 -20.87
CA ASP A 93 -3.12 0.21 -20.63
C ASP A 93 -3.64 0.91 -19.36
N ALA A 94 -2.74 1.16 -18.39
CA ALA A 94 -3.07 1.77 -17.09
C ALA A 94 -3.73 3.16 -17.21
N ALA A 95 -3.48 3.88 -18.31
CA ALA A 95 -4.11 5.18 -18.54
C ALA A 95 -5.64 5.10 -18.70
N THR A 96 -6.16 3.96 -19.10
CA THR A 96 -7.59 3.73 -19.37
C THR A 96 -8.25 2.80 -18.35
N LEU A 97 -7.52 2.34 -17.33
CA LEU A 97 -8.07 1.46 -16.30
C LEU A 97 -9.06 2.23 -15.41
N ASP A 98 -10.22 1.63 -15.21
CA ASP A 98 -11.32 2.12 -14.40
C ASP A 98 -11.02 2.31 -12.90
N ILE A 99 -9.90 1.73 -12.43
CA ILE A 99 -9.42 1.90 -11.05
C ILE A 99 -8.63 3.19 -10.84
N ASN A 100 -8.21 3.87 -11.92
CA ASN A 100 -7.62 5.20 -11.87
C ASN A 100 -8.69 6.24 -12.16
N LYS A 101 -8.78 7.28 -11.34
CA LYS A 101 -9.84 8.28 -11.45
C LYS A 101 -9.26 9.68 -11.57
N VAL A 102 -9.71 10.44 -12.56
CA VAL A 102 -9.38 11.86 -12.71
C VAL A 102 -10.60 12.69 -12.37
N GLU A 103 -10.42 13.65 -11.48
CA GLU A 103 -11.43 14.62 -11.07
C GLU A 103 -10.88 16.03 -11.37
N TYR A 104 -11.37 16.68 -12.41
CA TYR A 104 -11.02 18.07 -12.69
C TYR A 104 -12.01 19.00 -12.01
N ASN A 105 -11.47 19.90 -11.16
CA ASN A 105 -12.18 21.00 -10.52
C ASN A 105 -11.40 22.31 -10.75
N ASP A 106 -10.91 22.97 -9.70
CA ASP A 106 -9.99 24.11 -9.84
C ASP A 106 -8.61 23.60 -10.27
N THR A 107 -8.06 24.17 -11.33
CA THR A 107 -6.76 23.80 -11.90
C THR A 107 -5.57 24.46 -11.21
N LYS A 108 -5.79 25.38 -10.28
CA LYS A 108 -4.69 26.00 -9.50
C LYS A 108 -3.91 24.97 -8.70
N ILE A 109 -4.61 23.99 -8.14
CA ILE A 109 -4.03 22.89 -7.36
C ILE A 109 -4.43 21.56 -7.98
N GLY A 110 -3.44 20.80 -8.41
CA GLY A 110 -3.57 19.41 -8.79
C GLY A 110 -2.91 18.51 -7.74
N VAL A 111 -3.53 17.39 -7.45
CA VAL A 111 -3.00 16.39 -6.52
C VAL A 111 -3.00 15.02 -7.16
N ILE A 112 -1.85 14.35 -7.19
CA ILE A 112 -1.77 12.92 -7.49
C ILE A 112 -1.63 12.18 -6.16
N THR A 113 -2.47 11.17 -5.94
CA THR A 113 -2.52 10.40 -4.69
C THR A 113 -3.01 8.98 -4.92
N SER A 114 -2.80 8.11 -3.93
CA SER A 114 -3.28 6.73 -3.90
C SER A 114 -3.70 6.35 -2.47
N GLY A 115 -4.48 5.27 -2.36
CA GLY A 115 -4.85 4.73 -1.06
C GLY A 115 -5.58 5.73 -0.16
N ILE A 116 -5.42 5.58 1.15
CA ILE A 116 -6.12 6.39 2.16
C ILE A 116 -5.81 7.91 2.09
N PRO A 117 -4.62 8.38 1.69
CA PRO A 117 -4.37 9.81 1.50
C PRO A 117 -5.36 10.53 0.59
N TYR A 118 -5.98 9.82 -0.36
CA TYR A 118 -7.05 10.38 -1.19
C TYR A 118 -8.20 10.95 -0.35
N GLN A 119 -8.61 10.26 0.70
CA GLN A 119 -9.69 10.72 1.58
C GLN A 119 -9.32 12.03 2.29
N TYR A 120 -8.07 12.15 2.76
CA TYR A 120 -7.57 13.37 3.37
C TYR A 120 -7.47 14.54 2.38
N VAL A 121 -7.06 14.25 1.14
CA VAL A 121 -7.04 15.24 0.06
C VAL A 121 -8.45 15.77 -0.21
N LYS A 122 -9.44 14.90 -0.32
CA LYS A 122 -10.84 15.29 -0.57
C LYS A 122 -11.43 16.12 0.57
N GLU A 123 -11.05 15.83 1.81
CA GLU A 123 -11.49 16.62 2.98
C GLU A 123 -10.86 18.01 3.02
N VAL A 124 -9.55 18.09 2.77
CA VAL A 124 -8.77 19.33 2.95
C VAL A 124 -8.83 20.23 1.73
N LEU A 125 -8.86 19.65 0.54
CA LEU A 125 -8.81 20.35 -0.74
C LEU A 125 -10.02 19.96 -1.62
N PRO A 126 -11.26 20.24 -1.19
CA PRO A 126 -12.46 19.77 -1.88
C PRO A 126 -12.59 20.31 -3.32
N ASN A 127 -11.96 21.43 -3.60
CA ASN A 127 -11.98 22.08 -4.93
C ASN A 127 -10.75 21.78 -5.79
N ALA A 128 -9.75 21.08 -5.29
CA ALA A 128 -8.57 20.73 -6.09
C ALA A 128 -8.92 19.71 -7.18
N SER A 129 -8.18 19.75 -8.28
CA SER A 129 -8.18 18.67 -9.25
C SER A 129 -7.37 17.50 -8.68
N VAL A 130 -7.89 16.28 -8.83
CA VAL A 130 -7.27 15.08 -8.25
C VAL A 130 -7.12 13.98 -9.29
N LEU A 131 -5.93 13.44 -9.42
CA LEU A 131 -5.67 12.16 -10.06
C LEU A 131 -5.47 11.12 -8.96
N LYS A 132 -6.47 10.31 -8.74
CA LYS A 132 -6.44 9.18 -7.82
C LYS A 132 -5.97 7.93 -8.55
N LEU A 133 -4.85 7.40 -8.14
CA LEU A 133 -4.28 6.17 -8.68
C LEU A 133 -4.76 4.96 -7.88
N GLY A 134 -5.46 4.05 -8.54
CA GLY A 134 -5.75 2.71 -8.02
C GLY A 134 -4.61 1.74 -8.36
N LEU A 135 -4.05 1.84 -9.57
CA LEU A 135 -2.82 1.13 -9.95
C LEU A 135 -1.61 2.03 -9.68
N VAL A 136 -0.82 1.69 -8.66
CA VAL A 136 0.36 2.47 -8.25
C VAL A 136 1.68 1.90 -8.80
N HIS A 137 1.63 0.74 -9.43
CA HIS A 137 2.74 0.18 -10.19
C HIS A 137 2.22 -0.82 -11.22
N PRO A 138 2.64 -0.71 -12.50
CA PRO A 138 3.36 0.41 -13.11
C PRO A 138 2.50 1.68 -13.19
N LEU A 139 3.12 2.84 -13.11
CA LEU A 139 2.40 4.12 -13.17
C LEU A 139 1.95 4.45 -14.60
N PRO A 140 0.74 5.03 -14.79
CA PRO A 140 0.20 5.45 -16.09
C PRO A 140 0.84 6.78 -16.54
N LYS A 141 2.03 6.71 -17.14
CA LYS A 141 2.83 7.89 -17.49
C LYS A 141 2.02 8.93 -18.30
N THR A 142 1.36 8.51 -19.36
CA THR A 142 0.60 9.42 -20.25
C THR A 142 -0.53 10.14 -19.52
N LEU A 143 -1.25 9.43 -18.63
CA LEU A 143 -2.31 10.01 -17.81
C LEU A 143 -1.77 11.05 -16.83
N ILE A 144 -0.60 10.74 -16.22
CA ILE A 144 0.06 11.64 -15.28
C ILE A 144 0.59 12.88 -15.99
N GLU A 145 1.22 12.73 -17.17
CA GLU A 145 1.68 13.84 -18.00
C GLU A 145 0.52 14.75 -18.43
N GLU A 146 -0.58 14.16 -18.89
CA GLU A 146 -1.79 14.90 -19.25
C GLU A 146 -2.37 15.66 -18.06
N PHE A 147 -2.51 15.01 -16.91
CA PHE A 147 -3.03 15.64 -15.70
C PHE A 147 -2.13 16.80 -15.25
N ALA A 148 -0.82 16.56 -15.18
CA ALA A 148 0.15 17.55 -14.77
C ALA A 148 0.17 18.81 -15.66
N SER A 149 -0.09 18.64 -16.97
CA SER A 149 -0.13 19.75 -17.92
C SER A 149 -1.35 20.68 -17.74
N LYS A 150 -2.35 20.26 -16.98
CA LYS A 150 -3.63 20.98 -16.79
C LYS A 150 -3.75 21.68 -15.44
N VAL A 151 -2.70 21.62 -14.61
CA VAL A 151 -2.73 22.21 -13.28
C VAL A 151 -1.51 23.13 -13.07
N ASP A 152 -1.70 24.20 -12.29
CA ASP A 152 -0.64 25.19 -12.06
C ASP A 152 0.39 24.68 -11.04
N THR A 153 -0.08 24.10 -9.94
CA THR A 153 0.77 23.53 -8.89
C THR A 153 0.40 22.07 -8.68
N LEU A 154 1.37 21.18 -8.81
CA LEU A 154 1.17 19.73 -8.64
C LEU A 154 1.75 19.25 -7.32
N TYR A 155 0.90 18.65 -6.49
CA TYR A 155 1.30 17.95 -5.28
C TYR A 155 1.24 16.43 -5.47
N ILE A 156 2.21 15.72 -4.88
CA ILE A 156 2.14 14.25 -4.72
C ILE A 156 1.91 13.96 -3.25
N VAL A 157 0.76 13.36 -2.95
CA VAL A 157 0.38 13.01 -1.58
C VAL A 157 0.36 11.50 -1.44
N GLU A 158 1.45 10.95 -0.94
CA GLU A 158 1.65 9.52 -0.68
C GLU A 158 2.31 9.28 0.66
N GLU A 159 1.89 8.23 1.37
CA GLU A 159 2.50 7.85 2.64
C GLU A 159 3.80 7.09 2.43
N LEU A 160 4.70 7.14 3.43
CA LEU A 160 6.01 6.48 3.46
C LEU A 160 6.94 6.96 2.32
N GLU A 161 7.59 6.03 1.63
CA GLU A 161 8.61 6.33 0.62
C GLU A 161 8.03 7.00 -0.64
N PRO A 162 8.78 7.89 -1.30
CA PRO A 162 8.33 8.68 -2.44
C PRO A 162 8.31 7.87 -3.76
N VAL A 163 7.53 6.80 -3.82
CA VAL A 163 7.50 5.89 -4.99
C VAL A 163 6.87 6.55 -6.21
N ILE A 164 5.76 7.28 -6.02
CA ILE A 164 5.07 8.02 -7.08
C ILE A 164 5.88 9.26 -7.43
N GLU A 165 6.26 10.03 -6.43
CA GLU A 165 7.00 11.29 -6.59
C GLU A 165 8.32 11.12 -7.34
N GLU A 166 9.14 10.15 -6.93
CA GLU A 166 10.42 9.86 -7.60
C GLU A 166 10.22 9.53 -9.08
N GLN A 167 9.22 8.73 -9.39
CA GLN A 167 8.97 8.35 -10.77
C GLN A 167 8.42 9.52 -11.59
N VAL A 168 7.51 10.32 -11.04
CA VAL A 168 6.99 11.54 -11.69
C VAL A 168 8.12 12.54 -11.93
N LYS A 169 8.97 12.78 -10.95
CA LYS A 169 10.17 13.63 -11.10
C LYS A 169 11.16 13.08 -12.12
N SER A 170 11.33 11.77 -12.22
CA SER A 170 12.21 11.13 -13.22
C SER A 170 11.77 11.37 -14.67
N TRP A 171 10.50 11.70 -14.88
CA TRP A 171 9.96 12.10 -16.19
C TRP A 171 10.09 13.59 -16.48
N GLY A 172 10.73 14.35 -15.57
CA GLY A 172 10.90 15.80 -15.70
C GLY A 172 9.68 16.64 -15.30
N ILE A 173 8.67 16.02 -14.69
CA ILE A 173 7.48 16.72 -14.20
C ILE A 173 7.79 17.36 -12.84
N LYS A 174 7.59 18.67 -12.74
CA LYS A 174 7.73 19.40 -11.47
C LYS A 174 6.57 19.09 -10.54
N CYS A 175 6.86 18.66 -9.33
CA CYS A 175 5.85 18.41 -8.31
C CYS A 175 6.43 18.63 -6.91
N ILE A 176 5.56 18.88 -5.95
CA ILE A 176 5.84 19.08 -4.52
C ILE A 176 5.38 17.81 -3.78
N GLY A 177 6.24 17.23 -2.99
CA GLY A 177 5.93 16.00 -2.25
C GLY A 177 6.67 15.93 -0.91
N LYS A 178 7.66 15.06 -0.77
CA LYS A 178 8.37 14.83 0.49
C LYS A 178 9.20 16.02 1.00
N GLU A 179 9.35 17.07 0.22
CA GLU A 179 9.91 18.34 0.70
C GLU A 179 9.01 19.05 1.73
N ILE A 180 7.70 18.75 1.74
CA ILE A 180 6.75 19.28 2.72
C ILE A 180 6.05 18.19 3.53
N PHE A 181 6.15 16.93 3.14
CA PHE A 181 5.53 15.78 3.80
C PHE A 181 6.59 14.86 4.41
N THR A 182 6.30 14.33 5.59
CA THR A 182 7.15 13.32 6.24
C THR A 182 7.12 11.99 5.49
N VAL A 183 8.23 11.24 5.61
CA VAL A 183 8.30 9.82 5.20
C VAL A 183 7.88 8.87 6.33
N GLN A 184 7.59 9.39 7.53
CA GLN A 184 7.29 8.59 8.71
C GLN A 184 5.83 8.73 9.14
N GLY A 185 5.26 7.61 9.55
CA GLY A 185 3.93 7.55 10.15
C GLY A 185 2.79 7.67 9.14
N GLU A 186 1.58 7.68 9.67
CA GLU A 186 0.35 7.89 8.90
C GLU A 186 0.14 9.37 8.61
N TYR A 187 -0.49 9.66 7.48
CA TYR A 187 -0.95 11.02 7.19
C TYR A 187 -2.32 11.29 7.84
N SER A 188 -2.66 12.57 7.92
CA SER A 188 -3.96 13.03 8.41
C SER A 188 -4.39 14.31 7.69
N ALA A 189 -5.68 14.63 7.76
CA ALA A 189 -6.21 15.89 7.24
C ALA A 189 -5.47 17.10 7.84
N ASN A 190 -5.20 17.10 9.15
CA ASN A 190 -4.49 18.20 9.81
C ASN A 190 -3.04 18.36 9.32
N MET A 191 -2.36 17.26 8.99
CA MET A 191 -1.03 17.31 8.37
C MET A 191 -1.09 18.02 7.01
N LEU A 192 -2.07 17.66 6.17
CA LEU A 192 -2.24 18.30 4.87
C LEU A 192 -2.60 19.78 5.00
N ARG A 193 -3.48 20.17 5.94
CA ARG A 193 -3.82 21.57 6.23
C ARG A 193 -2.59 22.40 6.55
N ARG A 194 -1.76 21.90 7.45
CA ARG A 194 -0.49 22.57 7.82
C ARG A 194 0.49 22.63 6.65
N ALA A 195 0.67 21.52 5.93
CA ALA A 195 1.68 21.42 4.88
C ALA A 195 1.31 22.23 3.62
N ILE A 196 0.06 22.16 3.16
CA ILE A 196 -0.39 22.78 1.90
C ILE A 196 -1.00 24.16 2.15
N LEU A 197 -1.95 24.26 3.09
CA LEU A 197 -2.70 25.51 3.33
C LEU A 197 -1.99 26.45 4.30
N LYS A 198 -0.92 25.99 4.97
CA LYS A 198 -0.16 26.75 5.98
C LYS A 198 -1.04 27.21 7.16
N GLU A 199 -2.09 26.44 7.44
CA GLU A 199 -2.98 26.71 8.57
C GLU A 199 -2.24 26.49 9.88
N ASP A 200 -2.35 27.45 10.80
CA ASP A 200 -1.95 27.30 12.19
C ASP A 200 -3.14 26.68 12.95
N LEU A 201 -3.04 25.39 13.23
CA LEU A 201 -4.10 24.63 13.88
C LEU A 201 -3.87 24.63 15.38
N ASP A 202 -4.75 25.29 16.11
CA ASP A 202 -4.86 25.15 17.57
C ASP A 202 -5.48 23.79 17.90
N LEU A 203 -4.63 22.80 18.11
CA LEU A 203 -5.06 21.44 18.46
C LEU A 203 -4.97 21.28 19.98
N GLU A 204 -6.05 20.81 20.59
CA GLU A 204 -6.02 20.40 22.00
C GLU A 204 -4.90 19.38 22.22
N GLU A 205 -4.14 19.58 23.28
CA GLU A 205 -3.13 18.59 23.68
C GLU A 205 -3.82 17.26 24.01
N ALA A 206 -3.29 16.19 23.43
CA ALA A 206 -3.81 14.86 23.71
C ALA A 206 -3.66 14.55 25.21
N ALA A 207 -4.75 14.12 25.84
CA ALA A 207 -4.70 13.71 27.24
C ALA A 207 -3.64 12.64 27.46
N GLN A 208 -2.80 12.81 28.48
CA GLN A 208 -1.84 11.79 28.87
C GLN A 208 -2.58 10.58 29.42
N VAL A 209 -2.62 9.51 28.64
CA VAL A 209 -3.21 8.23 29.04
C VAL A 209 -2.11 7.19 29.26
N PRO A 210 -2.26 6.26 30.22
CA PRO A 210 -1.31 5.17 30.41
C PRO A 210 -1.13 4.36 29.13
N ALA A 211 0.11 4.06 28.76
CA ALA A 211 0.40 3.19 27.63
C ALA A 211 -0.22 1.80 27.86
N ARG A 212 -0.83 1.26 26.81
CA ARG A 212 -1.39 -0.11 26.80
C ARG A 212 -0.63 -0.96 25.78
N PRO A 213 0.60 -1.39 26.10
CA PRO A 213 1.35 -2.24 25.21
C PRO A 213 0.64 -3.58 25.02
N PRO A 214 0.78 -4.22 23.87
CA PRO A 214 0.27 -5.57 23.67
C PRO A 214 0.96 -6.53 24.67
N ILE A 215 0.19 -7.45 25.24
CA ILE A 215 0.68 -8.47 26.18
C ILE A 215 0.14 -9.84 25.78
N LEU A 216 0.84 -10.89 26.21
CA LEU A 216 0.31 -12.24 26.08
C LEU A 216 -0.96 -12.42 26.91
N CYS A 217 -1.96 -13.07 26.33
CA CYS A 217 -3.24 -13.32 27.00
C CYS A 217 -3.08 -14.05 28.34
N PRO A 218 -4.00 -13.87 29.31
CA PRO A 218 -4.08 -14.74 30.48
C PRO A 218 -4.24 -16.21 30.07
N GLY A 219 -3.46 -17.12 30.64
CA GLY A 219 -3.50 -18.55 30.27
C GLY A 219 -2.84 -18.89 28.92
N CYS A 220 -2.18 -17.97 28.27
CA CYS A 220 -1.50 -18.23 27.01
C CYS A 220 -0.42 -19.32 27.17
N PRO A 221 -0.42 -20.38 26.31
CA PRO A 221 0.55 -21.47 26.41
C PRO A 221 2.01 -21.02 26.22
N HIS A 222 2.25 -19.96 25.45
CA HIS A 222 3.59 -19.39 25.27
C HIS A 222 4.24 -18.98 26.60
N ARG A 223 3.46 -18.56 27.61
CA ARG A 223 3.97 -18.15 28.93
C ARG A 223 4.72 -19.26 29.64
N SER A 224 4.22 -20.49 29.52
CA SER A 224 4.84 -21.65 30.13
C SER A 224 6.22 -21.92 29.53
N VAL A 225 6.32 -21.94 28.20
CA VAL A 225 7.58 -22.15 27.49
C VAL A 225 8.58 -21.04 27.84
N TYR A 226 8.18 -19.77 27.76
CA TYR A 226 9.05 -18.64 28.09
C TYR A 226 9.49 -18.64 29.57
N SER A 227 8.64 -19.09 30.49
CA SER A 227 9.01 -19.21 31.87
C SER A 227 10.13 -20.24 32.06
N VAL A 228 10.11 -21.36 31.32
CA VAL A 228 11.17 -22.39 31.34
C VAL A 228 12.45 -21.86 30.70
N LEU A 229 12.36 -21.25 29.50
CA LEU A 229 13.53 -20.67 28.82
C LEU A 229 14.23 -19.63 29.68
N LYS A 230 13.46 -18.76 30.36
CA LYS A 230 13.99 -17.78 31.31
C LYS A 230 14.76 -18.43 32.46
N LYS A 231 14.19 -19.49 33.06
CA LYS A 231 14.85 -20.23 34.16
C LYS A 231 16.16 -20.88 33.69
N LEU A 232 16.17 -21.39 32.46
CA LEU A 232 17.34 -22.05 31.87
C LEU A 232 18.38 -21.07 31.33
N LYS A 233 18.05 -19.77 31.27
CA LYS A 233 18.91 -18.71 30.70
C LYS A 233 19.37 -19.02 29.25
N ILE A 234 18.48 -19.55 28.45
CA ILE A 234 18.76 -19.92 27.05
C ILE A 234 18.49 -18.71 26.18
N HIS A 235 19.39 -18.42 25.22
CA HIS A 235 19.17 -17.44 24.17
C HIS A 235 18.09 -17.96 23.23
N ALA A 236 17.09 -17.10 22.98
CA ALA A 236 15.95 -17.44 22.13
C ALA A 236 15.82 -16.49 20.94
N SER A 237 15.81 -17.06 19.75
CA SER A 237 15.34 -16.37 18.55
C SER A 237 13.84 -16.64 18.38
N GLY A 238 13.07 -15.59 18.27
CA GLY A 238 11.62 -15.66 18.19
C GLY A 238 11.07 -15.12 16.86
N ASP A 239 9.80 -15.37 16.63
CA ASP A 239 9.04 -14.93 15.50
C ASP A 239 8.34 -13.61 15.73
N ILE A 240 7.86 -13.01 14.64
CA ILE A 240 6.95 -11.86 14.70
C ILE A 240 5.52 -12.34 14.93
N GLY A 241 4.86 -11.73 15.91
CA GLY A 241 3.53 -12.08 16.37
C GLY A 241 3.51 -12.18 17.90
N CYS A 242 2.71 -13.09 18.45
CA CYS A 242 2.67 -13.31 19.91
C CYS A 242 4.02 -13.75 20.50
N TYR A 243 4.88 -14.39 19.71
CA TYR A 243 6.24 -14.76 20.14
C TYR A 243 7.09 -13.54 20.49
N THR A 244 6.99 -12.45 19.74
CA THR A 244 7.71 -11.20 20.02
C THR A 244 7.41 -10.67 21.43
N LEU A 245 6.20 -10.92 21.94
CA LEU A 245 5.81 -10.48 23.29
C LEU A 245 6.56 -11.20 24.41
N GLY A 246 7.29 -12.27 24.09
CA GLY A 246 8.24 -12.89 25.00
C GLY A 246 9.46 -12.03 25.32
N ALA A 247 9.74 -11.00 24.52
CA ALA A 247 10.80 -10.03 24.77
C ALA A 247 10.43 -9.00 25.86
N VAL A 248 9.12 -8.80 26.09
CA VAL A 248 8.61 -7.78 27.01
C VAL A 248 8.59 -8.30 28.45
N ALA A 249 8.81 -7.41 29.42
CA ALA A 249 8.69 -7.74 30.83
C ALA A 249 7.27 -8.28 31.16
N PRO A 250 7.14 -9.23 32.10
CA PRO A 250 8.17 -9.77 33.00
C PRO A 250 8.97 -10.95 32.40
N LEU A 251 8.64 -11.41 31.21
CA LEU A 251 9.28 -12.57 30.59
C LEU A 251 10.72 -12.26 30.17
N SER A 252 10.91 -11.31 29.26
CA SER A 252 12.21 -10.84 28.77
C SER A 252 13.12 -11.98 28.34
N VAL A 253 12.63 -12.84 27.45
CA VAL A 253 13.29 -14.12 27.08
C VAL A 253 13.76 -14.10 25.64
N VAL A 254 13.02 -13.43 24.73
CA VAL A 254 13.37 -13.40 23.31
C VAL A 254 14.44 -12.35 23.09
N ASP A 255 15.57 -12.75 22.54
CA ASP A 255 16.73 -11.90 22.28
C ASP A 255 16.69 -11.26 20.89
N THR A 256 16.19 -12.00 19.89
CA THR A 256 16.14 -11.56 18.48
C THR A 256 14.86 -12.01 17.80
N THR A 257 14.42 -11.22 16.85
CA THR A 257 13.34 -11.58 15.91
C THR A 257 13.73 -11.12 14.51
N VAL A 258 13.36 -11.87 13.46
CA VAL A 258 13.66 -11.52 12.08
C VAL A 258 12.37 -11.22 11.31
N CYS A 259 11.55 -12.23 11.08
CA CYS A 259 10.26 -12.09 10.42
C CYS A 259 9.34 -13.27 10.78
N MET A 260 8.11 -13.22 10.35
CA MET A 260 7.14 -14.29 10.56
C MET A 260 7.62 -15.60 9.91
N GLY A 261 7.76 -16.67 10.71
CA GLY A 261 8.21 -17.98 10.26
C GLY A 261 9.71 -18.10 9.99
N ALA A 262 10.54 -17.21 10.53
CA ALA A 262 11.98 -17.19 10.27
C ALA A 262 12.85 -17.48 11.52
N SER A 263 12.25 -17.92 12.61
CA SER A 263 12.98 -18.30 13.85
C SER A 263 13.29 -19.79 13.89
#